data_4d704e5a59c192e1f92abdcce4b17498
#
_entry.id   4d704e5a59c192e1f92abdcce4b17498
#
_cell.length_a   1.000
_cell.length_b   1.000
_cell.length_c   1.000
_cell.angle_alpha   90.00
_cell.angle_beta   90.00
_cell.angle_gamma   90.00
#
_symmetry.space_group_name_H-M   'P 1'
#
loop_
_entity.id
_entity.type
_entity.pdbx_description
1 polymer ?
#
loop_
_entity_poly.entity_id
_entity_poly.type
_entity_poly.pdbx_seq_one_letter_code
_entity_poly.pdbx_strand_id
1 'polypeptide(L)'
;MKGYVVCMWEKINSEEKLKEYALKATSAAEKYSGKFLIRGGRNRTNEGIDSPRTTVLEFPNYHTAIEFYDSPEYQEALDVIR
;
A
#
# COMPACT_ATOMS: atom_id res chain seq x y z
N MET A 1 2.15 -5.86 -19.57
CA MET A 1 2.24 -4.47 -19.05
C MET A 1 2.05 -4.49 -17.54
N LYS A 2 2.93 -3.84 -16.81
CA LYS A 2 2.88 -3.81 -15.35
C LYS A 2 1.66 -3.06 -14.82
N GLY A 3 1.17 -3.46 -13.65
CA GLY A 3 0.15 -2.72 -12.92
C GLY A 3 0.71 -2.19 -11.61
N TYR A 4 0.18 -1.08 -11.14
CA TYR A 4 0.69 -0.42 -9.94
C TYR A 4 -0.43 -0.06 -8.99
N VAL A 5 -0.17 -0.21 -7.69
CA VAL A 5 -1.05 0.29 -6.63
C VAL A 5 -0.29 1.38 -5.90
N VAL A 6 -0.87 2.57 -5.88
CA VAL A 6 -0.28 3.73 -5.21
C VAL A 6 -1.14 4.06 -3.99
N CYS A 7 -0.53 4.01 -2.81
CA CYS A 7 -1.21 4.32 -1.56
C CYS A 7 -0.65 5.64 -1.02
N MET A 8 -1.50 6.64 -0.95
CA MET A 8 -1.13 7.96 -0.42
C MET A 8 -1.88 8.17 0.89
N TRP A 9 -1.14 8.35 1.96
CA TRP A 9 -1.70 8.50 3.29
C TRP A 9 -1.93 9.97 3.59
N GLU A 10 -3.13 10.33 4.03
CA GLU A 10 -3.41 11.70 4.46
C GLU A 10 -2.99 11.90 5.91
N LYS A 11 -3.12 10.85 6.73
CA LYS A 11 -2.89 10.93 8.16
C LYS A 11 -2.46 9.58 8.72
N ILE A 12 -1.50 9.58 9.61
CA ILE A 12 -1.08 8.38 10.34
C ILE A 12 -1.47 8.59 11.81
N ASN A 13 -2.46 7.82 12.27
CA ASN A 13 -2.99 7.96 13.62
C ASN A 13 -2.27 7.11 14.66
N SER A 14 -1.66 6.00 14.24
CA SER A 14 -1.01 5.06 15.15
C SER A 14 0.13 4.35 14.45
N GLU A 15 1.33 4.47 15.00
CA GLU A 15 2.52 3.78 14.48
C GLU A 15 2.39 2.26 14.65
N GLU A 16 1.76 1.81 15.72
CA GLU A 16 1.55 0.37 15.95
C GLU A 16 0.62 -0.23 14.91
N LYS A 17 -0.47 0.46 14.61
CA LYS A 17 -1.42 0.01 13.58
C LYS A 17 -0.77 0.05 12.20
N LEU A 18 0.07 1.04 11.94
CA LEU A 18 0.80 1.11 10.68
C LEU A 18 1.72 -0.11 10.50
N LYS A 19 2.42 -0.51 11.55
CA LYS A 19 3.28 -1.70 11.52
C LYS A 19 2.48 -2.96 11.26
N GLU A 20 1.35 -3.12 11.94
CA GLU A 20 0.48 -4.27 11.74
C GLU A 20 -0.07 -4.31 10.31
N TYR A 21 -0.53 -3.16 9.82
CA TYR A 21 -0.96 -3.05 8.42
C TYR A 21 0.16 -3.45 7.46
N ALA A 22 1.37 -2.94 7.69
CA ALA A 22 2.51 -3.20 6.81
C ALA A 22 2.83 -4.70 6.72
N LEU A 23 2.78 -5.40 7.85
CA LEU A 23 3.01 -6.85 7.86
C LEU A 23 1.95 -7.60 7.06
N LYS A 24 0.68 -7.26 7.26
CA LYS A 24 -0.44 -7.89 6.55
C LYS A 24 -0.41 -7.55 5.06
N ALA A 25 -0.13 -6.31 4.71
CA ALA A 25 -0.06 -5.87 3.33
C ALA A 25 1.10 -6.53 2.58
N THR A 26 2.24 -6.70 3.23
CA THR A 26 3.40 -7.37 2.65
C THR A 26 3.07 -8.84 2.33
N SER A 27 2.43 -9.53 3.28
CA SER A 27 2.01 -10.91 3.07
C SER A 27 1.03 -11.04 1.91
N ALA A 28 0.04 -10.15 1.84
CA ALA A 28 -0.92 -10.13 0.75
C ALA A 28 -0.23 -9.85 -0.59
N ALA A 29 0.69 -8.89 -0.63
CA ALA A 29 1.41 -8.55 -1.86
C ALA A 29 2.22 -9.74 -2.38
N GLU A 30 2.90 -10.45 -1.51
CA GLU A 30 3.67 -11.65 -1.89
C GLU A 30 2.79 -12.70 -2.55
N LYS A 31 1.59 -12.90 -2.06
CA LYS A 31 0.64 -13.86 -2.61
C LYS A 31 0.25 -13.53 -4.06
N TYR A 32 0.25 -12.26 -4.42
CA TYR A 32 -0.13 -11.80 -5.77
C TYR A 32 1.09 -11.36 -6.60
N SER A 33 2.30 -11.78 -6.19
CA SER A 33 3.54 -11.45 -6.89
C SER A 33 3.82 -9.95 -6.96
N GLY A 34 3.37 -9.23 -5.94
CA GLY A 34 3.60 -7.80 -5.82
C GLY A 34 5.00 -7.50 -5.31
N LYS A 35 5.51 -6.35 -5.72
CA LYS A 35 6.82 -5.89 -5.31
C LYS A 35 6.72 -4.44 -4.86
N PHE A 36 7.25 -4.14 -3.67
CA PHE A 36 7.32 -2.76 -3.20
C PHE A 36 8.42 -2.01 -3.94
N LEU A 37 8.06 -0.92 -4.58
CA LEU A 37 9.02 0.00 -5.20
C LEU A 37 9.32 1.15 -4.25
N ILE A 38 8.29 1.63 -3.53
CA ILE A 38 8.42 2.69 -2.53
C ILE A 38 7.64 2.25 -1.30
N ARG A 39 8.29 2.30 -0.12
CA ARG A 39 7.68 1.90 1.16
C ARG A 39 7.76 3.04 2.18
N GLY A 40 7.22 4.19 1.84
CA GLY A 40 7.36 5.38 2.66
C GLY A 40 8.70 6.05 2.41
N GLY A 41 9.36 6.53 3.46
CA GLY A 41 10.62 7.25 3.35
C GLY A 41 10.41 8.75 3.23
N ARG A 42 11.47 9.46 2.84
CA ARG A 42 11.41 10.91 2.70
C ARG A 42 10.52 11.30 1.55
N ASN A 43 9.69 12.30 1.79
CA ASN A 43 8.84 12.85 0.74
C ASN A 43 8.68 14.35 0.92
N ARG A 44 8.25 15.02 -0.12
CA ARG A 44 7.92 16.44 -0.09
C ARG A 44 6.70 16.66 -0.97
N THR A 45 5.66 17.23 -0.38
CA THR A 45 4.45 17.58 -1.13
C THR A 45 4.60 19.00 -1.67
N ASN A 46 4.59 19.14 -2.99
CA ASN A 46 4.72 20.44 -3.65
C ASN A 46 3.37 21.10 -3.89
N GLU A 47 2.34 20.30 -4.14
CA GLU A 47 0.99 20.79 -4.42
C GLU A 47 -0.03 19.81 -3.86
N GLY A 48 -1.21 20.29 -3.52
CA GLY A 48 -2.31 19.47 -3.02
C GLY A 48 -2.20 19.13 -1.56
N ILE A 49 -2.89 18.07 -1.15
CA ILE A 49 -2.93 17.62 0.25
C ILE A 49 -1.61 16.96 0.61
N ASP A 50 -1.05 17.38 1.73
CA ASP A 50 0.19 16.80 2.23
C ASP A 50 0.01 15.32 2.58
N SER A 51 0.95 14.47 2.13
CA SER A 51 0.91 13.05 2.41
C SER A 51 2.14 12.66 3.23
N PRO A 52 1.96 12.20 4.47
CA PRO A 52 3.10 11.80 5.31
C PRO A 52 3.77 10.51 4.83
N ARG A 53 3.07 9.71 4.02
CA ARG A 53 3.62 8.44 3.56
C ARG A 53 3.04 8.06 2.20
N THR A 54 3.90 7.62 1.30
CA THR A 54 3.51 7.09 0.00
C THR A 54 4.09 5.70 -0.15
N THR A 55 3.28 4.76 -0.63
CA THR A 55 3.69 3.39 -0.92
C THR A 55 3.32 3.08 -2.36
N VAL A 56 4.22 2.47 -3.11
CA VAL A 56 3.96 2.04 -4.48
C VAL A 56 4.32 0.57 -4.60
N LEU A 57 3.35 -0.23 -5.08
CA LEU A 57 3.54 -1.65 -5.36
C LEU A 57 3.43 -1.90 -6.86
N GLU A 58 4.27 -2.78 -7.37
CA GLU A 58 4.26 -3.20 -8.77
C GLU A 58 3.78 -4.64 -8.86
N PHE A 59 2.90 -4.91 -9.81
CA PHE A 59 2.37 -6.25 -10.08
C PHE A 59 2.64 -6.62 -11.55
N PRO A 60 2.63 -7.93 -11.88
CA PRO A 60 2.90 -8.37 -13.26
C PRO A 60 2.01 -7.72 -14.30
N ASN A 61 0.76 -7.41 -13.94
CA ASN A 61 -0.19 -6.77 -14.84
C ASN A 61 -1.26 -6.03 -14.05
N TYR A 62 -2.04 -5.23 -14.74
CA TYR A 62 -3.10 -4.42 -14.14
C TYR A 62 -4.17 -5.29 -13.45
N HIS A 63 -4.57 -6.37 -14.10
CA HIS A 63 -5.58 -7.28 -13.55
C HIS A 63 -5.16 -7.85 -12.19
N THR A 64 -3.91 -8.28 -12.07
CA THR A 64 -3.37 -8.80 -10.81
C THR A 64 -3.32 -7.71 -9.72
N ALA A 65 -3.00 -6.47 -10.10
CA ALA A 65 -3.03 -5.35 -9.16
C ALA A 65 -4.44 -5.13 -8.60
N ILE A 66 -5.46 -5.21 -9.44
CA ILE A 66 -6.86 -5.10 -9.01
C ILE A 66 -7.25 -6.28 -8.11
N GLU A 67 -6.86 -7.50 -8.48
CA GLU A 67 -7.12 -8.67 -7.66
C GLU A 67 -6.50 -8.55 -6.26
N PHE A 68 -5.27 -8.04 -6.20
CA PHE A 68 -4.60 -7.78 -4.92
C PHE A 68 -5.39 -6.80 -4.07
N TYR A 69 -5.77 -5.66 -4.65
CA TYR A 69 -6.49 -4.63 -3.89
C TYR A 69 -7.82 -5.14 -3.35
N ASP A 70 -8.55 -5.89 -4.17
CA ASP A 70 -9.87 -6.41 -3.80
C ASP A 70 -9.80 -7.70 -2.97
N SER A 71 -8.61 -8.25 -2.76
CA SER A 71 -8.46 -9.52 -2.03
C SER A 71 -8.88 -9.40 -0.57
N PRO A 72 -9.42 -10.49 0.01
CA PRO A 72 -9.73 -10.47 1.46
C PRO A 72 -8.50 -10.20 2.30
N GLU A 73 -7.35 -10.68 1.88
CA GLU A 73 -6.09 -10.48 2.60
C GLU A 73 -5.71 -9.00 2.70
N TYR A 74 -5.82 -8.27 1.60
CA TYR A 74 -5.48 -6.85 1.61
C TYR A 74 -6.57 -6.01 2.30
N GLN A 75 -7.83 -6.34 2.08
CA GLN A 75 -8.94 -5.64 2.75
C GLN A 75 -8.84 -5.82 4.26
N GLU A 76 -8.44 -6.99 4.73
CA GLU A 76 -8.18 -7.23 6.15
C GLU A 76 -7.04 -6.35 6.67
N ALA A 77 -5.99 -6.16 5.88
CA ALA A 77 -4.90 -5.24 6.24
C ALA A 77 -5.42 -3.81 6.37
N LEU A 78 -6.26 -3.37 5.43
CA LEU A 78 -6.84 -2.02 5.47
C LEU A 78 -7.70 -1.80 6.71
N ASP A 79 -8.42 -2.84 7.16
CA ASP A 79 -9.28 -2.74 8.33
C ASP A 79 -8.50 -2.38 9.60
N VAL A 80 -7.23 -2.69 9.65
CA VAL A 80 -6.36 -2.34 10.80
C VAL A 80 -6.23 -0.83 10.95
N ILE A 81 -6.24 -0.10 9.82
CA ILE A 81 -5.98 1.34 9.81
C ILE A 81 -7.23 2.20 9.56
N ARG A 82 -8.34 1.58 9.32
CA ARG A 82 -9.63 2.30 9.13
C ARG A 82 -10.30 2.68 10.43
#